data_cbb5273514d3921ca0dd49992d17034e
#
_entry.id   cbb5273514d3921ca0dd49992d17034e
#
_cell.length_a   1.000
_cell.length_b   1.000
_cell.length_c   1.000
_cell.angle_alpha   90.00
_cell.angle_beta   90.00
_cell.angle_gamma   90.00
#
_symmetry.space_group_name_H-M   'P 1'
#
loop_
_entity.id
_entity.type
_entity.pdbx_description
1 polymer ?
#
loop_
_entity_poly.entity_id
_entity_poly.type
_entity_poly.pdbx_seq_one_letter_code
_entity_poly.pdbx_strand_id
1 'polypeptide(L)'
;MDNKFYFMAGLPRSGGTLISSILNQNPDIYVSPQSSLPNTLGSTYNQYQSQENKDSDQWDNIYRVMETIIPTFYSGYKEKYIIDRSFSWLDPHPYLILENHLKNPIRVICPVRNIMDILASWNRLCENDPKNLYDVNIMKSDKTKRPMADKRADYFMRIGNAENGIRSGIEGMKRTLYPQFKNNIMIVEYDNLILDTENVIDSVYQFLGIDSYNHDFKNIYNPHKHTDVWGVKDHHKIKKEIQKENYVLEDIFSSSIIKKYSNLEFWKET
;
A
#
# COMPACT_ATOMS: atom_id res chain seq x y z
N MET A 1 -19.19 -7.80 18.56
CA MET A 1 -18.31 -8.79 17.92
C MET A 1 -16.91 -8.20 17.90
N ASP A 2 -15.89 -8.96 18.29
CA ASP A 2 -14.52 -8.44 18.25
C ASP A 2 -14.00 -8.60 16.82
N ASN A 3 -13.91 -7.51 16.04
CA ASN A 3 -13.31 -7.51 14.73
C ASN A 3 -11.84 -7.97 14.82
N LYS A 4 -11.37 -8.75 13.86
CA LYS A 4 -9.95 -9.03 13.69
C LYS A 4 -9.36 -8.09 12.66
N PHE A 5 -8.23 -7.49 12.98
CA PHE A 5 -7.57 -6.48 12.15
C PHE A 5 -6.36 -7.06 11.43
N TYR A 6 -6.30 -6.84 10.14
CA TYR A 6 -5.21 -7.17 9.25
C TYR A 6 -4.83 -5.94 8.45
N PHE A 7 -3.73 -5.99 7.70
CA PHE A 7 -3.18 -4.82 7.04
C PHE A 7 -2.77 -5.13 5.61
N MET A 8 -2.84 -4.12 4.75
CA MET A 8 -2.29 -4.19 3.41
C MET A 8 -1.39 -2.99 3.19
N ALA A 9 -0.13 -3.25 2.85
CA ALA A 9 0.90 -2.26 2.53
C ALA A 9 1.40 -2.44 1.08
N GLY A 10 2.72 -2.46 0.89
CA GLY A 10 3.35 -2.75 -0.39
C GLY A 10 3.51 -1.53 -1.29
N LEU A 11 3.50 -1.76 -2.60
CA LEU A 11 3.79 -0.71 -3.57
C LEU A 11 2.54 -0.21 -4.29
N PRO A 12 2.48 1.07 -4.67
CA PRO A 12 1.39 1.56 -5.51
C PRO A 12 1.45 0.90 -6.90
N ARG A 13 0.33 0.82 -7.59
CA ARG A 13 0.21 0.23 -8.93
C ARG A 13 0.62 -1.25 -9.03
N SER A 14 0.66 -1.95 -7.93
CA SER A 14 1.05 -3.38 -7.82
C SER A 14 -0.13 -4.33 -7.59
N GLY A 15 -1.36 -3.94 -7.96
CA GLY A 15 -2.53 -4.80 -7.84
C GLY A 15 -3.29 -4.70 -6.51
N GLY A 16 -2.88 -3.82 -5.58
CA GLY A 16 -3.56 -3.68 -4.29
C GLY A 16 -5.05 -3.36 -4.40
N THR A 17 -5.49 -2.57 -5.39
CA THR A 17 -6.91 -2.32 -5.64
C THR A 17 -7.62 -3.58 -6.14
N LEU A 18 -6.98 -4.40 -6.97
CA LEU A 18 -7.53 -5.67 -7.44
C LEU A 18 -7.74 -6.63 -6.27
N ILE A 19 -6.70 -6.86 -5.45
CA ILE A 19 -6.80 -7.71 -4.25
C ILE A 19 -7.92 -7.21 -3.33
N SER A 20 -7.97 -5.91 -3.03
CA SER A 20 -9.01 -5.32 -2.19
C SER A 20 -10.41 -5.57 -2.72
N SER A 21 -10.59 -5.46 -4.03
CA SER A 21 -11.91 -5.63 -4.67
C SER A 21 -12.35 -7.09 -4.70
N ILE A 22 -11.42 -8.02 -4.87
CA ILE A 22 -11.72 -9.45 -4.78
C ILE A 22 -12.10 -9.81 -3.33
N LEU A 23 -11.29 -9.44 -2.36
CA LEU A 23 -11.54 -9.76 -0.95
C LEU A 23 -12.84 -9.13 -0.43
N ASN A 24 -13.21 -7.92 -0.88
CA ASN A 24 -14.49 -7.28 -0.55
C ASN A 24 -15.75 -8.01 -1.13
N GLN A 25 -15.60 -9.03 -1.96
CA GLN A 25 -16.73 -9.89 -2.34
C GLN A 25 -17.15 -10.81 -1.18
N ASN A 26 -16.26 -11.11 -0.24
CA ASN A 26 -16.57 -11.88 0.96
C ASN A 26 -17.31 -10.99 1.96
N PRO A 27 -18.56 -11.31 2.35
CA PRO A 27 -19.37 -10.47 3.25
C PRO A 27 -18.79 -10.35 4.66
N ASP A 28 -17.89 -11.25 5.06
CA ASP A 28 -17.23 -11.21 6.36
C ASP A 28 -15.97 -10.31 6.36
N ILE A 29 -15.54 -9.82 5.19
CA ILE A 29 -14.32 -9.03 5.03
C ILE A 29 -14.65 -7.61 4.58
N TYR A 30 -14.09 -6.62 5.26
CA TYR A 30 -13.99 -5.26 4.78
C TYR A 30 -12.51 -4.91 4.52
N VAL A 31 -12.20 -4.56 3.30
CA VAL A 31 -10.89 -3.96 2.94
C VAL A 31 -11.09 -2.48 2.70
N SER A 32 -10.41 -1.63 3.47
CA SER A 32 -10.55 -0.18 3.36
C SER A 32 -9.99 0.36 2.02
N PRO A 33 -10.43 1.53 1.56
CA PRO A 33 -9.65 2.33 0.62
C PRO A 33 -8.32 2.73 1.26
N GLN A 34 -7.49 3.49 0.55
CA GLN A 34 -6.26 4.04 1.15
C GLN A 34 -6.61 4.80 2.44
N SER A 35 -6.05 4.34 3.56
CA SER A 35 -6.35 4.84 4.90
C SER A 35 -5.26 5.80 5.40
N SER A 36 -5.66 6.78 6.20
CA SER A 36 -4.77 7.66 6.96
C SER A 36 -4.50 7.16 8.39
N LEU A 37 -5.04 6.02 8.77
CA LEU A 37 -4.93 5.47 10.13
C LEU A 37 -3.48 5.32 10.62
N PRO A 38 -2.51 4.83 9.82
CA PRO A 38 -1.10 4.78 10.25
C PRO A 38 -0.53 6.15 10.61
N ASN A 39 -0.90 7.19 9.86
CA ASN A 39 -0.45 8.56 10.13
C ASN A 39 -1.05 9.09 11.43
N THR A 40 -2.32 8.80 11.70
CA THR A 40 -3.00 9.15 12.94
C THR A 40 -2.33 8.47 14.12
N LEU A 41 -2.09 7.16 14.03
CA LEU A 41 -1.37 6.39 15.04
C LEU A 41 0.04 6.92 15.27
N GLY A 42 0.81 7.15 14.21
CA GLY A 42 2.17 7.68 14.30
C GLY A 42 2.22 9.07 14.95
N SER A 43 1.29 9.96 14.60
CA SER A 43 1.19 11.29 15.20
C SER A 43 0.85 11.21 16.69
N THR A 44 -0.11 10.37 17.05
CA THR A 44 -0.50 10.14 18.44
C THR A 44 0.67 9.56 19.23
N TYR A 45 1.34 8.55 18.69
CA TYR A 45 2.51 7.93 19.32
C TYR A 45 3.63 8.95 19.57
N ASN A 46 3.94 9.81 18.59
CA ASN A 46 4.97 10.84 18.75
C ASN A 46 4.64 11.83 19.86
N GLN A 47 3.37 12.23 20.01
CA GLN A 47 2.94 13.06 21.12
C GLN A 47 3.20 12.40 22.48
N TYR A 48 2.96 11.09 22.56
CA TYR A 48 3.16 10.34 23.80
C TYR A 48 4.62 10.10 24.15
N GLN A 49 5.51 10.15 23.19
CA GLN A 49 6.95 10.00 23.43
C GLN A 49 7.60 11.26 24.02
N SER A 50 6.87 12.38 24.19
CA SER A 50 7.40 13.56 24.88
C SER A 50 7.79 13.23 26.32
N GLN A 51 8.85 13.90 26.82
CA GLN A 51 9.33 13.66 28.20
C GLN A 51 8.26 13.99 29.24
N GLU A 52 7.49 15.04 29.00
CA GLU A 52 6.39 15.46 29.88
C GLU A 52 5.36 14.36 30.08
N ASN A 53 5.00 13.63 29.00
CA ASN A 53 4.05 12.52 29.09
C ASN A 53 4.66 11.29 29.78
N LYS A 54 5.95 11.01 29.56
CA LYS A 54 6.64 9.87 30.19
C LYS A 54 6.75 10.03 31.71
N ASP A 55 6.91 11.27 32.17
CA ASP A 55 7.02 11.61 33.59
C ASP A 55 5.65 11.79 34.27
N SER A 56 4.54 11.64 33.51
CA SER A 56 3.21 11.86 34.04
C SER A 56 2.56 10.56 34.56
N ASP A 57 1.70 10.67 35.57
CA ASP A 57 0.87 9.58 36.10
C ASP A 57 -0.17 9.09 35.06
N GLN A 58 -0.25 9.73 33.88
CA GLN A 58 -1.20 9.43 32.84
C GLN A 58 -0.69 8.42 31.80
N TRP A 59 0.55 7.96 31.94
CA TRP A 59 1.18 7.07 30.95
C TRP A 59 0.31 5.82 30.63
N ASP A 60 -0.23 5.17 31.66
CA ASP A 60 -1.09 3.98 31.47
C ASP A 60 -2.41 4.32 30.76
N ASN A 61 -2.93 5.53 30.96
CA ASN A 61 -4.14 5.98 30.27
C ASN A 61 -3.87 6.20 28.78
N ILE A 62 -2.72 6.74 28.48
CA ILE A 62 -2.22 6.96 27.12
C ILE A 62 -2.05 5.63 26.39
N TYR A 63 -1.44 4.64 27.04
CA TYR A 63 -1.28 3.30 26.50
C TYR A 63 -2.63 2.69 26.11
N ARG A 64 -3.64 2.79 26.97
CA ARG A 64 -5.00 2.34 26.68
C ARG A 64 -5.64 3.06 25.50
N VAL A 65 -5.39 4.35 25.31
CA VAL A 65 -5.86 5.07 24.11
C VAL A 65 -5.27 4.45 22.84
N MET A 66 -3.97 4.14 22.83
CA MET A 66 -3.33 3.51 21.67
C MET A 66 -3.97 2.16 21.31
N GLU A 67 -4.31 1.33 22.30
CA GLU A 67 -5.00 0.06 22.09
C GLU A 67 -6.41 0.22 21.50
N THR A 68 -7.07 1.35 21.75
CA THR A 68 -8.46 1.59 21.33
C THR A 68 -8.59 2.31 20.00
N ILE A 69 -7.55 2.93 19.47
CA ILE A 69 -7.63 3.75 18.24
C ILE A 69 -8.14 2.91 17.05
N ILE A 70 -7.53 1.74 16.78
CA ILE A 70 -7.92 0.90 15.64
C ILE A 70 -9.37 0.39 15.79
N PRO A 71 -9.76 -0.24 16.92
CA PRO A 71 -11.14 -0.67 17.12
C PRO A 71 -12.14 0.48 17.05
N THR A 72 -11.80 1.66 17.59
CA THR A 72 -12.67 2.83 17.55
C THR A 72 -12.84 3.37 16.13
N PHE A 73 -11.75 3.42 15.36
CA PHE A 73 -11.80 3.88 13.97
C PHE A 73 -12.75 3.02 13.11
N TYR A 74 -12.83 1.73 13.40
CA TYR A 74 -13.69 0.77 12.71
C TYR A 74 -14.96 0.37 13.47
N SER A 75 -15.36 1.10 14.52
CA SER A 75 -16.50 0.74 15.39
C SER A 75 -17.85 0.67 14.66
N GLY A 76 -17.99 1.31 13.50
CA GLY A 76 -19.21 1.27 12.67
C GLY A 76 -19.28 0.10 11.69
N TYR A 77 -18.23 -0.72 11.57
CA TYR A 77 -18.16 -1.83 10.64
C TYR A 77 -18.60 -3.14 11.31
N LYS A 78 -19.35 -3.95 10.57
CA LYS A 78 -19.94 -5.21 11.08
C LYS A 78 -19.19 -6.46 10.63
N GLU A 79 -18.30 -6.30 9.68
CA GLU A 79 -17.51 -7.38 9.10
C GLU A 79 -16.57 -7.95 10.15
N LYS A 80 -16.44 -9.26 10.17
CA LYS A 80 -15.62 -10.00 11.13
C LYS A 80 -14.13 -9.69 10.98
N TYR A 81 -13.69 -9.44 9.75
CA TYR A 81 -12.31 -9.21 9.37
C TYR A 81 -12.18 -7.83 8.72
N ILE A 82 -11.33 -7.00 9.27
CA ILE A 82 -11.03 -5.66 8.74
C ILE A 82 -9.60 -5.67 8.23
N ILE A 83 -9.42 -5.31 6.96
CA ILE A 83 -8.09 -5.14 6.36
C ILE A 83 -7.89 -3.66 6.08
N ASP A 84 -7.10 -2.98 6.91
CA ASP A 84 -6.75 -1.57 6.67
C ASP A 84 -5.64 -1.46 5.63
N ARG A 85 -5.88 -0.67 4.60
CA ARG A 85 -4.94 -0.48 3.50
C ARG A 85 -4.23 0.85 3.60
N SER A 86 -2.91 0.81 3.77
CA SER A 86 -2.05 2.00 3.67
C SER A 86 -0.61 1.61 3.33
N PHE A 87 0.06 2.39 2.49
CA PHE A 87 1.48 2.18 2.17
C PHE A 87 2.38 2.31 3.41
N SER A 88 1.93 3.04 4.43
CA SER A 88 2.70 3.34 5.64
C SER A 88 2.66 2.25 6.71
N TRP A 89 1.93 1.15 6.54
CA TRP A 89 1.89 0.10 7.58
C TRP A 89 3.24 -0.58 7.84
N LEU A 90 4.16 -0.53 6.89
CA LEU A 90 5.52 -1.04 7.07
C LEU A 90 6.53 0.03 7.47
N ASP A 91 6.12 1.28 7.64
CA ASP A 91 6.98 2.32 8.22
C ASP A 91 7.33 1.96 9.68
N PRO A 92 8.49 2.40 10.19
CA PRO A 92 8.98 1.97 11.50
C PRO A 92 7.98 2.20 12.64
N HIS A 93 7.44 3.39 12.77
CA HIS A 93 6.54 3.74 13.88
C HIS A 93 5.19 3.03 13.81
N PRO A 94 4.42 3.08 12.70
CA PRO A 94 3.17 2.35 12.60
C PRO A 94 3.32 0.85 12.88
N TYR A 95 4.36 0.22 12.33
CA TYR A 95 4.57 -1.20 12.56
C TYR A 95 4.88 -1.52 14.03
N LEU A 96 5.74 -0.73 14.69
CA LEU A 96 6.02 -0.87 16.12
C LEU A 96 4.78 -0.70 16.99
N ILE A 97 3.88 0.22 16.61
CA ILE A 97 2.61 0.41 17.30
C ILE A 97 1.75 -0.85 17.19
N LEU A 98 1.69 -1.48 16.02
CA LEU A 98 0.97 -2.75 15.87
C LEU A 98 1.56 -3.83 16.77
N GLU A 99 2.88 -3.97 16.85
CA GLU A 99 3.54 -4.95 17.72
C GLU A 99 3.19 -4.76 19.19
N ASN A 100 3.08 -3.54 19.65
CA ASN A 100 2.84 -3.22 21.06
C ASN A 100 1.36 -3.20 21.46
N HIS A 101 0.45 -2.87 20.53
CA HIS A 101 -0.95 -2.55 20.87
C HIS A 101 -1.99 -3.40 20.15
N LEU A 102 -1.59 -4.20 19.14
CA LEU A 102 -2.55 -5.09 18.46
C LEU A 102 -2.70 -6.41 19.24
N LYS A 103 -3.94 -6.79 19.55
CA LYS A 103 -4.24 -8.03 20.31
C LYS A 103 -4.18 -9.31 19.49
N ASN A 104 -4.34 -9.22 18.16
CA ASN A 104 -4.23 -10.36 17.27
C ASN A 104 -2.88 -10.37 16.53
N PRO A 105 -2.45 -11.53 16.00
CA PRO A 105 -1.19 -11.61 15.26
C PRO A 105 -1.17 -10.63 14.08
N ILE A 106 -0.07 -9.91 13.92
CA ILE A 106 0.14 -9.01 12.78
C ILE A 106 0.20 -9.84 11.50
N ARG A 107 -0.59 -9.45 10.51
CA ARG A 107 -0.55 -9.98 9.15
C ARG A 107 -0.65 -8.82 8.18
N VAL A 108 0.36 -8.66 7.34
CA VAL A 108 0.46 -7.56 6.35
C VAL A 108 0.60 -8.16 4.97
N ILE A 109 -0.36 -7.91 4.10
CA ILE A 109 -0.30 -8.26 2.68
C ILE A 109 0.46 -7.16 1.95
N CYS A 110 1.50 -7.52 1.19
CA CYS A 110 2.36 -6.57 0.49
C CYS A 110 2.36 -6.83 -1.02
N PRO A 111 1.44 -6.23 -1.79
CA PRO A 111 1.50 -6.27 -3.23
C PRO A 111 2.75 -5.56 -3.74
N VAL A 112 3.51 -6.25 -4.62
CA VAL A 112 4.72 -5.73 -5.26
C VAL A 112 4.66 -5.91 -6.77
N ARG A 113 5.41 -5.09 -7.49
CA ARG A 113 5.53 -5.15 -8.95
C ARG A 113 6.89 -4.62 -9.35
N ASN A 114 7.38 -4.99 -10.55
CA ASN A 114 8.57 -4.40 -11.14
C ASN A 114 8.52 -2.87 -11.05
N ILE A 115 9.58 -2.25 -10.55
CA ILE A 115 9.62 -0.81 -10.28
C ILE A 115 9.47 0.01 -11.56
N MET A 116 10.10 -0.41 -12.65
CA MET A 116 9.96 0.29 -13.92
C MET A 116 8.55 0.21 -14.49
N ASP A 117 7.84 -0.91 -14.29
CA ASP A 117 6.43 -1.05 -14.67
C ASP A 117 5.52 -0.15 -13.83
N ILE A 118 5.82 0.01 -12.53
CA ILE A 118 5.11 0.97 -11.67
C ILE A 118 5.28 2.39 -12.20
N LEU A 119 6.52 2.78 -12.50
CA LEU A 119 6.85 4.11 -13.04
C LEU A 119 6.19 4.35 -14.40
N ALA A 120 6.20 3.36 -15.29
CA ALA A 120 5.53 3.43 -16.58
C ALA A 120 4.01 3.57 -16.42
N SER A 121 3.40 2.83 -15.49
CA SER A 121 1.98 2.96 -15.17
C SER A 121 1.61 4.36 -14.66
N TRP A 122 2.44 4.94 -13.78
CA TRP A 122 2.26 6.32 -13.32
C TRP A 122 2.44 7.34 -14.44
N ASN A 123 3.48 7.18 -15.26
CA ASN A 123 3.71 8.06 -16.41
C ASN A 123 2.48 8.12 -17.32
N ARG A 124 1.94 6.94 -17.68
CA ARG A 124 0.74 6.86 -18.53
C ARG A 124 -0.48 7.56 -17.90
N LEU A 125 -0.69 7.39 -16.59
CA LEU A 125 -1.79 8.09 -15.90
C LEU A 125 -1.63 9.61 -15.97
N CYS A 126 -0.43 10.12 -15.75
CA CYS A 126 -0.14 11.55 -15.84
C CYS A 126 -0.28 12.08 -17.28
N GLU A 127 0.08 11.31 -18.30
CA GLU A 127 -0.08 11.69 -19.72
C GLU A 127 -1.56 11.80 -20.12
N ASN A 128 -2.41 10.94 -19.57
CA ASN A 128 -3.85 11.00 -19.82
C ASN A 128 -4.51 12.22 -19.19
N ASP A 129 -3.88 12.83 -18.17
CA ASP A 129 -4.38 14.01 -17.46
C ASP A 129 -3.31 15.12 -17.40
N PRO A 130 -3.10 15.88 -18.48
CA PRO A 130 -1.98 16.85 -18.59
C PRO A 130 -2.00 18.00 -17.57
N LYS A 131 -3.10 18.19 -16.85
CA LYS A 131 -3.25 19.20 -15.80
C LYS A 131 -3.14 18.61 -14.38
N ASN A 132 -2.66 17.38 -14.26
CA ASN A 132 -2.49 16.73 -12.96
C ASN A 132 -1.53 17.50 -12.05
N LEU A 133 -1.75 17.42 -10.73
CA LEU A 133 -0.97 18.17 -9.75
C LEU A 133 0.48 17.65 -9.62
N TYR A 134 0.74 16.40 -9.99
CA TYR A 134 2.11 15.88 -10.00
C TYR A 134 2.98 16.65 -10.97
N ASP A 135 2.53 16.82 -12.21
CA ASP A 135 3.27 17.56 -13.24
C ASP A 135 3.45 19.04 -12.86
N VAL A 136 2.43 19.65 -12.26
CA VAL A 136 2.54 21.01 -11.73
C VAL A 136 3.65 21.13 -10.69
N ASN A 137 3.73 20.18 -9.74
CA ASN A 137 4.75 20.15 -8.69
C ASN A 137 6.13 19.84 -9.26
N ILE A 138 6.21 18.90 -10.20
CA ILE A 138 7.45 18.56 -10.90
C ILE A 138 8.01 19.78 -11.63
N MET A 139 7.18 20.48 -12.41
CA MET A 139 7.61 21.66 -13.14
C MET A 139 8.03 22.83 -12.25
N LYS A 140 7.49 22.92 -11.03
CA LYS A 140 7.95 23.90 -10.02
C LYS A 140 9.35 23.57 -9.48
N SER A 141 9.63 22.29 -9.25
CA SER A 141 10.85 21.82 -8.58
C SER A 141 11.99 21.44 -9.54
N ASP A 142 11.69 21.01 -10.76
CA ASP A 142 12.68 20.62 -11.78
C ASP A 142 12.54 21.46 -13.06
N LYS A 143 13.42 22.47 -13.20
CA LYS A 143 13.49 23.38 -14.36
C LYS A 143 14.38 22.89 -15.50
N THR A 144 14.92 21.67 -15.40
CA THR A 144 15.76 21.09 -16.45
C THR A 144 14.96 20.85 -17.73
N LYS A 145 15.67 20.64 -18.85
CA LYS A 145 15.05 20.32 -20.17
C LYS A 145 14.92 18.80 -20.40
N ARG A 146 15.05 17.96 -19.35
CA ARG A 146 14.89 16.51 -19.46
C ARG A 146 13.46 16.12 -19.87
N PRO A 147 13.26 14.95 -20.49
CA PRO A 147 11.93 14.41 -20.77
C PRO A 147 11.04 14.40 -19.51
N MET A 148 9.74 14.65 -19.68
CA MET A 148 8.82 14.69 -18.53
C MET A 148 8.68 13.32 -17.85
N ALA A 149 8.72 12.24 -18.62
CA ALA A 149 8.71 10.88 -18.07
C ALA A 149 9.89 10.64 -17.09
N ASP A 150 11.09 11.10 -17.45
CA ASP A 150 12.28 11.00 -16.57
C ASP A 150 12.11 11.81 -15.29
N LYS A 151 11.55 13.01 -15.39
CA LYS A 151 11.26 13.85 -14.23
C LYS A 151 10.20 13.22 -13.32
N ARG A 152 9.15 12.63 -13.90
CA ARG A 152 8.13 11.88 -13.16
C ARG A 152 8.75 10.70 -12.42
N ALA A 153 9.60 9.90 -13.08
CA ALA A 153 10.29 8.78 -12.45
C ALA A 153 11.11 9.23 -11.25
N ASP A 154 11.94 10.26 -11.39
CA ASP A 154 12.73 10.82 -10.29
C ASP A 154 11.83 11.38 -9.17
N TYR A 155 10.73 12.03 -9.50
CA TYR A 155 9.78 12.57 -8.53
C TYR A 155 9.14 11.45 -7.69
N PHE A 156 8.63 10.41 -8.35
CA PHE A 156 7.97 9.29 -7.67
C PHE A 156 8.93 8.42 -6.84
N MET A 157 10.22 8.45 -7.15
CA MET A 157 11.26 7.71 -6.41
C MET A 157 11.96 8.54 -5.32
N ARG A 158 11.52 9.78 -5.04
CA ARG A 158 12.12 10.60 -3.96
C ARG A 158 11.81 9.99 -2.59
N ILE A 159 12.82 10.01 -1.71
CA ILE A 159 12.65 9.68 -0.29
C ILE A 159 11.78 10.77 0.35
N GLY A 160 10.83 10.35 1.18
CA GLY A 160 9.92 11.28 1.88
C GLY A 160 8.78 11.80 1.04
N ASN A 161 8.62 11.36 -0.21
CA ASN A 161 7.42 11.63 -0.98
C ASN A 161 6.29 10.69 -0.49
N ALA A 162 5.55 11.15 0.52
CA ALA A 162 4.45 10.39 1.12
C ALA A 162 3.26 10.19 0.15
N GLU A 163 3.22 10.94 -0.95
CA GLU A 163 2.06 10.98 -1.85
C GLU A 163 1.88 9.70 -2.68
N ASN A 164 2.95 8.99 -2.95
CA ASN A 164 2.89 7.76 -3.78
C ASN A 164 3.56 6.53 -3.16
N GLY A 165 4.31 6.67 -2.10
CA GLY A 165 4.77 5.58 -1.25
C GLY A 165 5.76 4.57 -1.86
N ILE A 166 6.29 4.78 -3.08
CA ILE A 166 7.16 3.77 -3.72
C ILE A 166 8.43 3.54 -2.90
N ARG A 167 9.17 4.60 -2.59
CA ARG A 167 10.44 4.46 -1.89
C ARG A 167 10.27 4.03 -0.43
N SER A 168 9.31 4.60 0.28
CA SER A 168 8.98 4.19 1.65
C SER A 168 8.48 2.75 1.69
N GLY A 169 7.65 2.34 0.73
CA GLY A 169 7.22 0.95 0.60
C GLY A 169 8.39 -0.02 0.42
N ILE A 170 9.35 0.29 -0.48
CA ILE A 170 10.57 -0.51 -0.66
C ILE A 170 11.35 -0.62 0.66
N GLU A 171 11.61 0.49 1.35
CA GLU A 171 12.37 0.48 2.61
C GLU A 171 11.62 -0.26 3.72
N GLY A 172 10.30 -0.08 3.82
CA GLY A 172 9.48 -0.80 4.79
C GLY A 172 9.48 -2.31 4.57
N MET A 173 9.36 -2.75 3.32
CA MET A 173 9.37 -4.17 2.97
C MET A 173 10.71 -4.87 3.22
N LYS A 174 11.83 -4.15 3.33
CA LYS A 174 13.12 -4.75 3.71
C LYS A 174 13.08 -5.45 5.07
N ARG A 175 12.05 -5.23 5.88
CA ARG A 175 11.80 -6.03 7.09
C ARG A 175 11.62 -7.51 6.79
N THR A 176 11.09 -7.88 5.61
CA THR A 176 10.95 -9.28 5.21
C THR A 176 12.27 -10.03 5.14
N LEU A 177 13.40 -9.32 5.03
CA LEU A 177 14.74 -9.89 5.08
C LEU A 177 15.13 -10.38 6.49
N TYR A 178 14.39 -9.98 7.52
CA TYR A 178 14.67 -10.38 8.90
C TYR A 178 13.74 -11.52 9.33
N PRO A 179 14.29 -12.64 9.86
CA PRO A 179 13.51 -13.85 10.17
C PRO A 179 12.30 -13.61 11.09
N GLN A 180 12.39 -12.68 12.05
CA GLN A 180 11.32 -12.38 12.99
C GLN A 180 10.05 -11.82 12.33
N PHE A 181 10.16 -11.22 11.15
CA PHE A 181 9.01 -10.65 10.42
C PHE A 181 8.47 -11.57 9.32
N LYS A 182 9.16 -12.67 9.01
CA LYS A 182 8.82 -13.55 7.89
C LYS A 182 7.37 -14.08 7.95
N ASN A 183 6.87 -14.37 9.14
CA ASN A 183 5.51 -14.88 9.33
C ASN A 183 4.44 -13.78 9.39
N ASN A 184 4.84 -12.52 9.45
CA ASN A 184 3.94 -11.38 9.63
C ASN A 184 3.68 -10.64 8.32
N ILE A 185 4.49 -10.86 7.28
CA ILE A 185 4.43 -10.12 6.02
C ILE A 185 4.41 -11.11 4.86
N MET A 186 3.37 -11.03 4.02
CA MET A 186 3.24 -11.82 2.80
C MET A 186 3.46 -10.93 1.59
N ILE A 187 4.48 -11.23 0.79
CA ILE A 187 4.69 -10.57 -0.50
C ILE A 187 3.79 -11.21 -1.55
N VAL A 188 3.06 -10.38 -2.30
CA VAL A 188 2.20 -10.79 -3.41
C VAL A 188 2.72 -10.12 -4.68
N GLU A 189 3.39 -10.87 -5.53
CA GLU A 189 3.88 -10.36 -6.80
C GLU A 189 2.75 -10.16 -7.81
N TYR A 190 2.72 -8.99 -8.44
CA TYR A 190 1.69 -8.61 -9.42
C TYR A 190 1.60 -9.60 -10.58
N ASP A 191 2.73 -10.08 -11.09
CA ASP A 191 2.75 -11.01 -12.21
C ASP A 191 2.10 -12.34 -11.85
N ASN A 192 2.37 -12.87 -10.66
CA ASN A 192 1.73 -14.08 -10.15
C ASN A 192 0.22 -13.86 -9.90
N LEU A 193 -0.14 -12.70 -9.34
CA LEU A 193 -1.54 -12.34 -9.13
C LEU A 193 -2.33 -12.29 -10.44
N ILE A 194 -1.75 -11.80 -11.53
CA ILE A 194 -2.43 -11.73 -12.84
C ILE A 194 -2.45 -13.09 -13.54
N LEU A 195 -1.40 -13.89 -13.39
CA LEU A 195 -1.27 -15.19 -14.04
C LEU A 195 -2.19 -16.25 -13.39
N ASP A 196 -2.29 -16.23 -12.08
CA ASP A 196 -3.02 -17.24 -11.30
C ASP A 196 -3.73 -16.61 -10.10
N THR A 197 -4.72 -15.77 -10.41
CA THR A 197 -5.43 -14.96 -9.41
C THR A 197 -6.05 -15.82 -8.31
N GLU A 198 -6.67 -16.93 -8.66
CA GLU A 198 -7.41 -17.79 -7.71
C GLU A 198 -6.45 -18.37 -6.65
N ASN A 199 -5.39 -19.03 -7.08
CA ASN A 199 -4.41 -19.62 -6.14
C ASN A 199 -3.68 -18.55 -5.30
N VAL A 200 -3.41 -17.37 -5.86
CA VAL A 200 -2.81 -16.27 -5.10
C VAL A 200 -3.78 -15.76 -4.03
N ILE A 201 -5.06 -15.61 -4.33
CA ILE A 201 -6.07 -15.20 -3.35
C ILE A 201 -6.28 -16.27 -2.28
N ASP A 202 -6.31 -17.54 -2.64
CA ASP A 202 -6.35 -18.64 -1.65
C ASP A 202 -5.13 -18.62 -0.71
N SER A 203 -3.95 -18.33 -1.24
CA SER A 203 -2.75 -18.17 -0.41
C SER A 203 -2.87 -16.97 0.55
N VAL A 204 -3.54 -15.89 0.13
CA VAL A 204 -3.85 -14.75 1.02
C VAL A 204 -4.78 -15.18 2.15
N TYR A 205 -5.83 -15.95 1.88
CA TYR A 205 -6.72 -16.49 2.91
C TYR A 205 -5.97 -17.38 3.91
N GLN A 206 -5.13 -18.28 3.42
CA GLN A 206 -4.30 -19.14 4.27
C GLN A 206 -3.35 -18.32 5.15
N PHE A 207 -2.71 -17.30 4.58
CA PHE A 207 -1.83 -16.40 5.32
C PHE A 207 -2.59 -15.63 6.42
N LEU A 208 -3.80 -15.17 6.15
CA LEU A 208 -4.64 -14.49 7.14
C LEU A 208 -5.24 -15.46 8.18
N GLY A 209 -5.26 -16.76 7.92
CA GLY A 209 -5.92 -17.76 8.77
C GLY A 209 -7.44 -17.59 8.75
N ILE A 210 -8.00 -17.36 7.57
CA ILE A 210 -9.43 -17.17 7.30
C ILE A 210 -9.86 -18.24 6.29
N ASP A 211 -11.06 -18.78 6.44
CA ASP A 211 -11.62 -19.75 5.50
C ASP A 211 -11.77 -19.12 4.11
N SER A 212 -11.40 -19.87 3.05
CA SER A 212 -11.52 -19.44 1.65
C SER A 212 -12.96 -19.11 1.29
N TYR A 213 -13.14 -18.19 0.36
CA TYR A 213 -14.43 -17.77 -0.15
C TYR A 213 -14.47 -17.97 -1.68
N ASN A 214 -15.62 -18.38 -2.22
CA ASN A 214 -15.79 -18.55 -3.66
C ASN A 214 -16.03 -17.20 -4.34
N HIS A 215 -14.99 -16.66 -4.98
CA HIS A 215 -15.00 -15.35 -5.63
C HIS A 215 -15.48 -15.41 -7.08
N ASP A 216 -16.16 -14.35 -7.53
CA ASP A 216 -16.45 -14.14 -8.95
C ASP A 216 -15.34 -13.30 -9.61
N PHE A 217 -14.35 -13.98 -10.19
CA PHE A 217 -13.21 -13.33 -10.86
C PHE A 217 -13.58 -12.68 -12.20
N LYS A 218 -14.80 -12.90 -12.72
CA LYS A 218 -15.28 -12.30 -13.98
C LYS A 218 -16.02 -10.99 -13.75
N ASN A 219 -16.48 -10.72 -12.52
CA ASN A 219 -17.25 -9.53 -12.17
C ASN A 219 -16.61 -8.78 -10.98
N ILE A 220 -15.35 -8.39 -11.14
CA ILE A 220 -14.64 -7.63 -10.10
C ILE A 220 -14.97 -6.16 -10.26
N TYR A 221 -15.38 -5.51 -9.18
CA TYR A 221 -15.60 -4.07 -9.12
C TYR A 221 -15.01 -3.48 -7.84
N ASN A 222 -14.57 -2.24 -7.93
CA ASN A 222 -14.10 -1.53 -6.75
C ASN A 222 -15.30 -0.92 -6.00
N PRO A 223 -15.59 -1.36 -4.75
CA PRO A 223 -16.75 -0.85 -4.00
C PRO A 223 -16.57 0.58 -3.50
N HIS A 224 -15.34 1.09 -3.49
CA HIS A 224 -15.03 2.39 -2.94
C HIS A 224 -15.12 3.51 -3.98
N LYS A 225 -15.71 4.63 -3.58
CA LYS A 225 -15.62 5.88 -4.34
C LYS A 225 -14.26 6.51 -4.07
N HIS A 226 -13.53 6.84 -5.13
CA HIS A 226 -12.26 7.54 -5.03
C HIS A 226 -12.43 8.97 -5.53
N THR A 227 -11.82 9.92 -4.80
CA THR A 227 -11.70 11.30 -5.23
C THR A 227 -10.35 11.48 -5.93
N ASP A 228 -10.37 12.11 -7.11
CA ASP A 228 -9.15 12.38 -7.88
C ASP A 228 -8.44 13.63 -7.33
N VAL A 229 -7.95 13.53 -6.09
CA VAL A 229 -7.31 14.65 -5.38
C VAL A 229 -6.12 15.23 -6.16
N TRP A 230 -5.39 14.36 -6.87
CA TRP A 230 -4.22 14.75 -7.66
C TRP A 230 -4.55 15.10 -9.12
N GLY A 231 -5.84 15.08 -9.50
CA GLY A 231 -6.27 15.33 -10.85
C GLY A 231 -5.86 14.23 -11.83
N VAL A 232 -5.70 13.01 -11.35
CA VAL A 232 -5.39 11.81 -12.15
C VAL A 232 -6.61 10.91 -12.16
N LYS A 233 -7.37 10.94 -13.26
CA LYS A 233 -8.57 10.12 -13.41
C LYS A 233 -8.24 8.63 -13.51
N ASP A 234 -9.25 7.82 -13.23
CA ASP A 234 -9.17 6.37 -13.36
C ASP A 234 -8.03 5.68 -12.55
N HIS A 235 -7.44 6.40 -11.59
CA HIS A 235 -6.33 5.91 -10.78
C HIS A 235 -6.62 4.58 -10.09
N HIS A 236 -7.86 4.36 -9.65
CA HIS A 236 -8.32 3.15 -8.95
C HIS A 236 -9.34 2.34 -9.76
N LYS A 237 -9.45 2.59 -11.06
CA LYS A 237 -10.35 1.85 -11.93
C LYS A 237 -9.82 0.43 -12.15
N ILE A 238 -10.68 -0.54 -11.96
CA ILE A 238 -10.41 -1.93 -12.29
C ILE A 238 -10.85 -2.17 -13.74
N LYS A 239 -10.01 -2.84 -14.51
CA LYS A 239 -10.39 -3.34 -15.84
C LYS A 239 -11.33 -4.52 -15.68
N LYS A 240 -12.27 -4.68 -16.65
CA LYS A 240 -13.20 -5.81 -16.67
C LYS A 240 -12.50 -7.17 -16.75
N GLU A 241 -11.34 -7.19 -17.41
CA GLU A 241 -10.53 -8.40 -17.54
C GLU A 241 -9.20 -8.21 -16.81
N ILE A 242 -8.77 -9.24 -16.10
CA ILE A 242 -7.47 -9.29 -15.46
C ILE A 242 -6.41 -9.48 -16.54
N GLN A 243 -5.71 -8.42 -16.89
CA GLN A 243 -4.69 -8.44 -17.95
C GLN A 243 -3.43 -7.72 -17.50
N LYS A 244 -2.28 -8.33 -17.82
CA LYS A 244 -0.98 -7.70 -17.65
C LYS A 244 -0.85 -6.54 -18.64
N GLU A 245 -0.40 -5.41 -18.14
CA GLU A 245 0.02 -4.29 -18.98
C GLU A 245 1.50 -4.41 -19.25
N ASN A 246 1.86 -4.47 -20.52
CA ASN A 246 3.25 -4.50 -20.97
C ASN A 246 3.68 -3.11 -21.40
N TYR A 247 4.91 -2.73 -21.04
CA TYR A 247 5.53 -1.47 -21.41
C TYR A 247 6.85 -1.71 -22.12
N VAL A 248 7.08 -1.00 -23.22
CA VAL A 248 8.40 -0.89 -23.83
C VAL A 248 9.10 0.27 -23.15
N LEU A 249 9.96 -0.02 -22.20
CA LEU A 249 10.53 0.98 -21.29
C LEU A 249 11.42 2.00 -22.03
N GLU A 250 12.09 1.57 -23.09
CA GLU A 250 12.94 2.41 -23.93
C GLU A 250 12.16 3.48 -24.70
N ASP A 251 10.86 3.24 -24.96
CA ASP A 251 9.98 4.22 -25.60
C ASP A 251 9.49 5.30 -24.59
N ILE A 252 9.59 5.00 -23.30
CA ILE A 252 9.06 5.86 -22.22
C ILE A 252 10.18 6.64 -21.52
N PHE A 253 11.27 5.98 -21.18
CA PHE A 253 12.31 6.51 -20.33
C PHE A 253 13.68 6.52 -21.01
N SER A 254 14.51 7.47 -20.63
CA SER A 254 15.91 7.46 -21.02
C SER A 254 16.65 6.25 -20.42
N SER A 255 17.71 5.80 -21.09
CA SER A 255 18.57 4.70 -20.60
C SER A 255 19.15 4.98 -19.21
N SER A 256 19.36 6.25 -18.86
CA SER A 256 19.86 6.66 -17.55
C SER A 256 18.83 6.37 -16.43
N ILE A 257 17.54 6.60 -16.68
CA ILE A 257 16.46 6.30 -15.75
C ILE A 257 16.26 4.80 -15.62
N ILE A 258 16.25 4.08 -16.74
CA ILE A 258 16.13 2.61 -16.73
C ILE A 258 17.27 2.02 -15.90
N LYS A 259 18.52 2.38 -16.17
CA LYS A 259 19.68 1.91 -15.40
C LYS A 259 19.60 2.26 -13.92
N LYS A 260 19.06 3.44 -13.57
CA LYS A 260 18.98 3.95 -12.20
C LYS A 260 17.99 3.18 -11.34
N TYR A 261 16.85 2.75 -11.91
CA TYR A 261 15.73 2.21 -11.16
C TYR A 261 15.40 0.75 -11.45
N SER A 262 16.08 0.11 -12.42
CA SER A 262 16.05 -1.34 -12.58
C SER A 262 16.77 -2.03 -11.43
N ASN A 263 16.38 -3.27 -11.14
CA ASN A 263 17.01 -4.14 -10.13
C ASN A 263 16.90 -3.62 -8.67
N LEU A 264 15.77 -2.99 -8.34
CA LEU A 264 15.45 -2.62 -6.96
C LEU A 264 14.56 -3.65 -6.26
N GLU A 265 14.20 -4.73 -6.96
CA GLU A 265 13.27 -5.77 -6.54
C GLU A 265 13.99 -6.85 -5.70
N PHE A 266 14.46 -6.50 -4.51
CA PHE A 266 15.13 -7.43 -3.59
C PHE A 266 14.27 -8.64 -3.22
N TRP A 267 12.94 -8.54 -3.29
CA TRP A 267 12.01 -9.65 -3.00
C TRP A 267 12.05 -10.78 -4.02
N LYS A 268 12.74 -10.63 -5.15
CA LYS A 268 12.98 -11.71 -6.12
C LYS A 268 14.15 -12.61 -5.75
N GLU A 269 14.94 -12.19 -4.77
CA GLU A 269 16.15 -12.89 -4.31
C GLU A 269 15.89 -13.66 -2.99
N THR A 270 14.70 -13.54 -2.43
CA THR A 270 14.27 -14.18 -1.19
C THR A 270 13.31 -15.33 -1.45
#